data_925d20c0dcb2e7385abaf5c48f7f8669
#
_entry.id   925d20c0dcb2e7385abaf5c48f7f8669
#
_cell.length_a   1.000
_cell.length_b   1.000
_cell.length_c   1.000
_cell.angle_alpha   90.00
_cell.angle_beta   90.00
_cell.angle_gamma   90.00
#
_symmetry.space_group_name_H-M   'P 1'
#
loop_
_entity.id
_entity.type
_entity.pdbx_description
1 polymer ?
#
loop_
_entity_poly.entity_id
_entity_poly.type
_entity_poly.pdbx_seq_one_letter_code
_entity_poly.pdbx_strand_id
1 'polypeptide(L)' 'MSKYQVIKDGKVLKEFDKPMDAAIFALNNEYGPDMSIVTDDKEATETWTHIEYKE' A
#
# COMPACT_ATOMS: atom_id res chain seq x y z
N MET A 1 3.59 -14.95 -3.68
CA MET A 1 3.97 -13.64 -4.20
C MET A 1 3.32 -12.54 -3.36
N SER A 2 4.07 -11.48 -3.15
CA SER A 2 3.58 -10.40 -2.29
C SER A 2 2.55 -9.52 -2.98
N LYS A 3 1.61 -9.04 -2.21
CA LYS A 3 0.57 -8.13 -2.70
C LYS A 3 0.60 -6.84 -1.92
N TYR A 4 0.26 -5.76 -2.59
CA TYR A 4 0.23 -4.44 -1.99
C TYR A 4 -1.16 -3.86 -2.19
N GLN A 5 -1.90 -3.69 -1.10
CA GLN A 5 -3.27 -3.20 -1.15
C GLN A 5 -3.33 -1.74 -0.75
N VAL A 6 -3.98 -0.93 -1.58
CA VAL A 6 -4.24 0.48 -1.25
C VAL A 6 -5.63 0.54 -0.63
N ILE A 7 -5.69 0.98 0.61
CA ILE A 7 -6.92 1.01 1.41
C ILE A 7 -7.28 2.45 1.73
N LYS A 8 -8.55 2.80 1.56
CA LYS A 8 -9.06 4.11 1.94
C LYS A 8 -10.35 3.92 2.72
N ASP A 9 -10.42 4.52 3.91
CA ASP A 9 -11.58 4.43 4.79
C ASP A 9 -12.01 2.99 5.07
N GLY A 10 -11.02 2.11 5.21
CA GLY A 10 -11.27 0.70 5.49
C GLY A 10 -11.64 -0.14 4.28
N LYS A 11 -11.64 0.45 3.08
CA LYS A 11 -11.97 -0.27 1.86
C LYS A 11 -10.75 -0.42 0.95
N VAL A 12 -10.53 -1.62 0.44
CA VAL A 12 -9.45 -1.86 -0.51
C VAL A 12 -9.86 -1.28 -1.86
N LEU A 13 -9.12 -0.28 -2.31
CA LEU A 13 -9.37 0.34 -3.60
C LEU A 13 -8.77 -0.46 -4.74
N LYS A 14 -7.54 -0.92 -4.55
CA LYS A 14 -6.86 -1.67 -5.58
C LYS A 14 -5.70 -2.46 -4.97
N GLU A 15 -5.29 -3.51 -5.67
CA GLU A 15 -4.20 -4.37 -5.24
C GLU A 15 -3.15 -4.43 -6.34
N PHE A 16 -1.89 -4.43 -5.95
CA PHE A 16 -0.76 -4.43 -6.89
C PHE A 16 0.25 -5.51 -6.51
N ASP A 17 1.06 -5.90 -7.48
CA ASP A 17 2.14 -6.85 -7.26
C ASP A 17 3.46 -6.17 -6.90
N LYS A 18 3.54 -4.86 -7.07
CA LYS A 18 4.76 -4.09 -6.81
C LYS A 18 4.49 -2.89 -5.91
N PRO A 19 5.41 -2.61 -4.99
CA PRO A 19 5.20 -1.48 -4.06
C PRO A 19 5.18 -0.13 -4.77
N MET A 20 5.98 0.04 -5.81
CA MET A 20 6.02 1.31 -6.53
C MET A 20 4.68 1.60 -7.21
N ASP A 21 4.05 0.58 -7.78
CA ASP A 21 2.74 0.76 -8.42
C ASP A 21 1.69 1.18 -7.41
N ALA A 22 1.73 0.58 -6.22
CA ALA A 22 0.79 0.94 -5.16
C ALA A 22 1.03 2.39 -4.70
N ALA A 23 2.28 2.78 -4.57
CA ALA A 23 2.61 4.14 -4.15
C ALA A 23 2.16 5.18 -5.17
N ILE A 24 2.38 4.91 -6.45
CA ILE A 24 1.97 5.82 -7.53
C ILE A 24 0.45 5.95 -7.54
N PHE A 25 -0.25 4.83 -7.41
CA PHE A 25 -1.71 4.86 -7.38
C PHE A 25 -2.22 5.70 -6.20
N ALA A 26 -1.63 5.51 -5.03
CA ALA A 26 -2.04 6.25 -3.84
C ALA A 26 -1.83 7.75 -4.02
N LEU A 27 -0.67 8.15 -4.56
CA LEU A 27 -0.39 9.56 -4.80
C LEU A 27 -1.34 10.18 -5.81
N ASN A 28 -1.69 9.43 -6.85
CA ASN A 28 -2.63 9.92 -7.87
C ASN A 28 -4.07 10.02 -7.36
N ASN A 29 -4.34 9.41 -6.21
CA ASN A 29 -5.67 9.43 -5.61
C ASN A 29 -5.70 10.22 -4.30
N GLU A 30 -4.90 11.26 -4.23
CA GLU A 30 -4.85 12.18 -3.09
C GLU A 30 -4.52 11.45 -1.78
N TYR A 31 -3.32 10.86 -1.74
CA TYR A 31 -2.87 10.14 -0.56
C TYR A 31 -2.98 11.05 0.69
N GLY A 32 -3.61 10.53 1.72
CA GLY A 32 -3.86 11.30 2.92
C GLY A 32 -3.98 10.40 4.15
N PRO A 33 -4.34 10.98 5.31
CA PRO A 33 -4.39 10.23 6.57
C PRO A 33 -5.44 9.12 6.61
N ASP A 34 -6.41 9.16 5.72
CA ASP A 34 -7.45 8.14 5.62
C ASP A 34 -7.06 6.99 4.69
N MET A 35 -5.89 7.06 4.10
CA MET A 35 -5.41 6.08 3.14
C MET A 35 -4.22 5.31 3.70
N SER A 36 -4.15 4.02 3.40
CA SER A 36 -3.06 3.15 3.84
C SER A 36 -2.64 2.23 2.72
N ILE A 37 -1.38 1.81 2.75
CA ILE A 37 -0.90 0.77 1.85
C ILE A 37 -0.42 -0.37 2.75
N VAL A 38 -0.97 -1.56 2.56
CA VAL A 38 -0.60 -2.72 3.37
C VAL A 38 -0.04 -3.82 2.47
N THR A 39 0.86 -4.60 3.03
CA THR A 39 1.51 -5.68 2.29
C THR A 39 1.76 -6.88 3.19
N ASP A 40 1.88 -8.04 2.59
CA ASP A 40 2.31 -9.26 3.27
C ASP A 40 3.82 -9.49 3.11
N ASP A 41 4.52 -8.53 2.50
CA ASP A 41 5.97 -8.60 2.32
C ASP A 41 6.66 -7.74 3.37
N LYS A 42 7.20 -8.39 4.39
CA LYS A 42 7.85 -7.70 5.49
C LYS A 42 9.06 -6.87 5.05
N GLU A 43 9.78 -7.33 4.04
CA GLU A 43 10.95 -6.61 3.57
C GLU A 43 10.60 -5.26 2.94
N ALA A 44 9.44 -5.17 2.31
CA ALA A 44 9.00 -3.92 1.69
C ALA A 44 8.79 -2.82 2.73
N THR A 45 8.38 -3.19 3.93
CA THR A 45 8.14 -2.20 4.98
C THR A 45 9.41 -1.57 5.50
N GLU A 46 10.56 -2.21 5.29
CA GLU A 46 11.85 -1.68 5.68
C GLU A 46 12.35 -0.63 4.69
N THR A 47 11.94 -0.76 3.43
CA THR A 47 12.34 0.16 2.37
C THR A 47 11.34 1.31 2.20
N TRP A 48 10.05 1.00 2.34
CA TRP A 48 8.98 1.97 2.11
C TRP A 48 8.34 2.37 3.43
N THR A 49 8.54 3.60 3.84
CA THR A 49 8.06 4.07 5.15
C THR A 49 6.54 4.20 5.23
N HIS A 50 5.88 4.28 4.08
CA HIS A 50 4.41 4.45 4.05
C HIS A 50 3.66 3.14 3.82
N ILE A 51 4.37 2.03 3.77
CA ILE A 51 3.75 0.72 3.59
C ILE A 51 3.80 -0.04 4.89
N GLU A 52 2.66 -0.57 5.32
CA GLU A 52 2.55 -1.32 6.56
C GLU A 52 2.47 -2.80 6.30
N TYR A 53 3.08 -3.57 7.21
CA TYR A 53 3.03 -5.03 7.13
C TYR A 53 1.74 -5.53 7.76
N LYS A 54 1.06 -6.42 7.07
CA LYS A 54 -0.13 -7.05 7.60
C LYS A 54 -0.18 -8.49 7.14
N GLU A 55 -0.27 -9.40 8.09
CA GLU A 55 -0.38 -10.82 7.80
C GLU A 55 -1.70 -11.18 7.14
#